data_2a0fe2496844652c1e51730bfe48a46a
#
_entry.id   2a0fe2496844652c1e51730bfe48a46a
#
_cell.length_a   1.000
_cell.length_b   1.000
_cell.length_c   1.000
_cell.angle_alpha   90.00
_cell.angle_beta   90.00
_cell.angle_gamma   90.00
#
_symmetry.space_group_name_H-M   'P 1'
#
loop_
_entity.id
_entity.type
_entity.pdbx_description
1 polymer ?
#
loop_
_entity_poly.entity_id
_entity_poly.type
_entity_poly.pdbx_seq_one_letter_code
_entity_poly.pdbx_strand_id
1 'polypeptide(L)'
;MAKVYGVTPLELRPGMSGEDFVRFWLEEYAPLGVRLGWISHVLKADRGERAGKYAVIWEQPSVEERDRYSPAGGGLTEEGSRLLGADFDALNKKLLTYVEGWPNTSYVEIGKS
;
A
#
# COMPACT_ATOMS: atom_id res chain seq x y z
N MET A 1 -4.42 -13.99 -16.16
CA MET A 1 -5.28 -13.45 -15.10
C MET A 1 -5.03 -11.96 -14.95
N ALA A 2 -6.08 -11.22 -14.63
CA ALA A 2 -5.96 -9.77 -14.48
C ALA A 2 -5.28 -9.41 -13.17
N LYS A 3 -4.34 -8.49 -13.23
CA LYS A 3 -3.71 -7.94 -12.04
C LYS A 3 -4.66 -7.02 -11.31
N VAL A 4 -4.41 -6.85 -10.02
CA VAL A 4 -5.17 -5.96 -9.15
C VAL A 4 -4.21 -4.89 -8.63
N TYR A 5 -4.70 -3.65 -8.55
CA TYR A 5 -3.93 -2.52 -8.06
C TYR A 5 -4.68 -1.84 -6.92
N GLY A 6 -4.09 -1.85 -5.74
CA GLY A 6 -4.59 -1.04 -4.64
C GLY A 6 -3.95 0.33 -4.71
N VAL A 7 -4.73 1.36 -4.95
CA VAL A 7 -4.23 2.73 -5.13
C VAL A 7 -4.61 3.59 -3.95
N THR A 8 -3.60 4.17 -3.30
CA THR A 8 -3.80 5.01 -2.11
C THR A 8 -3.14 6.36 -2.30
N PRO A 9 -3.90 7.41 -2.64
CA PRO A 9 -3.37 8.77 -2.59
C PRO A 9 -3.17 9.16 -1.12
N LEU A 10 -2.05 9.81 -0.82
CA LEU A 10 -1.66 10.10 0.56
C LEU A 10 -1.68 11.58 0.86
N GLU A 11 -2.08 11.91 2.09
CA GLU A 11 -1.89 13.22 2.67
C GLU A 11 -0.92 13.07 3.84
N LEU A 12 0.24 13.70 3.75
CA LEU A 12 1.20 13.68 4.85
C LEU A 12 0.69 14.56 5.99
N ARG A 13 0.89 14.11 7.21
CA ARG A 13 0.55 14.93 8.37
C ARG A 13 1.44 16.17 8.40
N PRO A 14 0.94 17.31 8.95
CA PRO A 14 1.74 18.53 9.05
C PRO A 14 3.09 18.26 9.73
N GLY A 15 4.15 18.80 9.14
CA GLY A 15 5.51 18.65 9.66
C GLY A 15 6.22 17.38 9.26
N MET A 16 5.54 16.45 8.59
CA MET A 16 6.20 15.20 8.14
C MET A 16 6.89 15.42 6.80
N SER A 17 8.12 14.91 6.69
CA SER A 17 8.92 14.99 5.48
C SER A 17 8.50 13.90 4.50
N GLY A 18 8.28 14.29 3.23
CA GLY A 18 8.01 13.33 2.17
C GLY A 18 9.16 12.35 1.95
N GLU A 19 10.40 12.85 2.06
CA GLU A 19 11.58 11.99 1.92
C GLU A 19 11.66 10.96 3.05
N ASP A 20 11.33 11.35 4.27
CA ASP A 20 11.31 10.44 5.41
C ASP A 20 10.21 9.38 5.23
N PHE A 21 9.03 9.79 4.73
CA PHE A 21 7.97 8.84 4.43
C PHE A 21 8.42 7.81 3.38
N VAL A 22 9.02 8.27 2.28
CA VAL A 22 9.48 7.37 1.21
C VAL A 22 10.50 6.38 1.74
N ARG A 23 11.44 6.86 2.56
CA ARG A 23 12.46 6.00 3.17
C ARG A 23 11.82 4.95 4.08
N PHE A 24 10.91 5.36 4.96
CA PHE A 24 10.17 4.44 5.81
C PHE A 24 9.43 3.40 4.98
N TRP A 25 8.71 3.85 3.94
CA TRP A 25 7.94 2.95 3.09
C TRP A 25 8.83 1.89 2.44
N LEU A 26 9.89 2.33 1.78
CA LEU A 26 10.76 1.41 1.04
C LEU A 26 11.54 0.46 1.95
N GLU A 27 12.01 0.94 3.09
CA GLU A 27 12.88 0.17 3.96
C GLU A 27 12.14 -0.70 4.97
N GLU A 28 10.97 -0.26 5.43
CA GLU A 28 10.28 -0.91 6.53
C GLU A 28 8.91 -1.50 6.15
N TYR A 29 8.09 -0.77 5.42
CA TYR A 29 6.71 -1.20 5.16
C TYR A 29 6.55 -2.06 3.91
N ALA A 30 7.11 -1.64 2.78
CA ALA A 30 7.00 -2.37 1.52
C ALA A 30 7.47 -3.84 1.63
N PRO A 31 8.52 -4.16 2.41
CA PRO A 31 8.93 -5.55 2.61
C PRO A 31 7.84 -6.46 3.15
N LEU A 32 6.85 -5.92 3.88
CA LEU A 32 5.71 -6.72 4.34
C LEU A 32 4.92 -7.28 3.17
N GLY A 33 4.65 -6.45 2.16
CA GLY A 33 3.91 -6.89 0.97
C GLY A 33 4.67 -7.93 0.17
N VAL A 34 6.00 -7.85 0.16
CA VAL A 34 6.83 -8.85 -0.52
C VAL A 34 6.60 -10.24 0.06
N ARG A 35 6.35 -10.34 1.37
CA ARG A 35 6.02 -11.62 2.02
C ARG A 35 4.74 -12.22 1.47
N LEU A 36 3.83 -11.39 0.95
CA LEU A 36 2.58 -11.82 0.33
C LEU A 36 2.69 -11.99 -1.19
N GLY A 37 3.86 -11.72 -1.77
CA GLY A 37 4.05 -11.76 -3.21
C GLY A 37 3.54 -10.51 -3.93
N TRP A 38 3.31 -9.43 -3.21
CA TRP A 38 2.84 -8.15 -3.75
C TRP A 38 4.01 -7.24 -4.11
N ILE A 39 3.79 -6.36 -5.07
CA ILE A 39 4.77 -5.37 -5.51
C ILE A 39 4.26 -3.98 -5.13
N SER A 40 5.12 -3.19 -4.49
CA SER A 40 4.78 -1.83 -4.10
C SER A 40 5.43 -0.81 -5.03
N HIS A 41 4.68 0.26 -5.30
CA HIS A 41 5.19 1.43 -6.00
C HIS A 41 4.87 2.65 -5.16
N VAL A 42 5.87 3.47 -4.85
CA VAL A 42 5.66 4.76 -4.22
C VAL A 42 5.89 5.85 -5.27
N LEU A 43 4.94 6.76 -5.41
CA LEU A 43 4.87 7.73 -6.49
C LEU A 43 4.74 9.14 -5.94
N LYS A 44 5.26 10.10 -6.70
CA LYS A 44 5.05 11.51 -6.41
C LYS A 44 4.44 12.15 -7.65
N ALA A 45 3.34 12.86 -7.48
CA ALA A 45 2.71 13.55 -8.60
C ALA A 45 3.58 14.70 -9.07
N ASP A 46 3.88 14.72 -10.37
CA ASP A 46 4.68 15.79 -10.96
C ASP A 46 3.82 16.86 -11.65
N ARG A 47 2.58 16.55 -11.97
CA ARG A 47 1.61 17.45 -12.61
C ARG A 47 0.21 17.18 -12.10
N GLY A 48 -0.67 18.17 -12.25
CA GLY A 48 -2.08 18.06 -11.92
C GLY A 48 -2.39 18.60 -10.54
N GLU A 49 -3.63 18.39 -10.09
CA GLU A 49 -4.11 18.92 -8.82
C GLU A 49 -3.30 18.43 -7.61
N ARG A 50 -2.74 17.23 -7.73
CA ARG A 50 -1.98 16.63 -6.64
C ARG A 50 -0.47 16.82 -6.78
N ALA A 51 0.00 17.67 -7.68
CA ALA A 51 1.44 17.89 -7.87
C ALA A 51 2.17 18.10 -6.55
N GLY A 52 3.24 17.36 -6.33
CA GLY A 52 4.01 17.37 -5.10
C GLY A 52 3.52 16.42 -4.02
N LYS A 53 2.35 15.82 -4.19
CA LYS A 53 1.79 14.85 -3.22
C LYS A 53 2.16 13.42 -3.60
N TYR A 54 2.08 12.53 -2.63
CA TYR A 54 2.50 11.14 -2.80
C TYR A 54 1.31 10.20 -2.95
N ALA A 55 1.56 9.05 -3.56
CA ALA A 55 0.61 7.96 -3.64
C ALA A 55 1.39 6.64 -3.57
N VAL A 56 0.70 5.59 -3.14
CA VAL A 56 1.26 4.24 -3.11
C VAL A 56 0.36 3.33 -3.92
N ILE A 57 0.97 2.43 -4.68
CA ILE A 57 0.24 1.39 -5.39
C ILE A 57 0.75 0.03 -4.93
N TRP A 58 -0.17 -0.85 -4.54
CA TRP A 58 0.10 -2.27 -4.36
C TRP A 58 -0.35 -3.01 -5.60
N GLU A 59 0.55 -3.74 -6.22
CA GLU A 59 0.26 -4.58 -7.37
C GLU A 59 0.14 -6.02 -6.88
N GLN A 60 -0.98 -6.66 -7.16
CA GLN A 60 -1.30 -8.02 -6.74
C GLN A 60 -1.55 -8.89 -7.98
N PRO A 61 -1.14 -10.16 -7.97
CA PRO A 61 -1.23 -11.01 -9.17
C PRO A 61 -2.64 -11.23 -9.68
N SER A 62 -3.63 -11.33 -8.79
CA SER A 62 -5.03 -11.61 -9.15
C SER A 62 -5.95 -11.28 -7.99
N VAL A 63 -7.26 -11.27 -8.26
CA VAL A 63 -8.28 -11.11 -7.23
C VAL A 63 -8.17 -12.24 -6.20
N GLU A 64 -7.97 -13.47 -6.65
CA GLU A 64 -7.85 -14.63 -5.76
C GLU A 64 -6.65 -14.51 -4.83
N GLU A 65 -5.51 -14.09 -5.35
CA GLU A 65 -4.30 -13.92 -4.54
C GLU A 65 -4.45 -12.77 -3.54
N ARG A 66 -5.10 -11.67 -3.95
CA ARG A 66 -5.39 -10.58 -3.02
C ARG A 66 -6.28 -11.08 -1.88
N ASP A 67 -7.39 -11.75 -2.22
CA ASP A 67 -8.38 -12.19 -1.25
C ASP A 67 -7.84 -13.26 -0.30
N ARG A 68 -6.84 -13.99 -0.74
CA ARG A 68 -6.17 -15.00 0.09
C ARG A 68 -5.60 -14.38 1.36
N TYR A 69 -5.16 -13.12 1.31
CA TYR A 69 -4.53 -12.44 2.43
C TYR A 69 -5.34 -11.26 2.94
N SER A 70 -6.10 -10.61 2.08
CA SER A 70 -6.84 -9.39 2.40
C SER A 70 -8.24 -9.46 1.79
N PRO A 71 -9.23 -9.95 2.56
CA PRO A 71 -10.59 -10.13 2.04
C PRO A 71 -11.35 -8.80 1.90
N ALA A 72 -12.44 -8.84 1.14
CA ALA A 72 -13.23 -7.65 0.84
C ALA A 72 -13.80 -6.94 2.07
N GLY A 73 -14.01 -7.65 3.16
CA GLY A 73 -14.51 -7.07 4.41
C GLY A 73 -13.48 -6.29 5.21
N GLY A 74 -12.26 -6.21 4.70
CA GLY A 74 -11.14 -5.55 5.38
C GLY A 74 -10.37 -6.50 6.30
N GLY A 75 -9.29 -6.01 6.86
CA GLY A 75 -8.41 -6.79 7.71
C GLY A 75 -7.56 -7.79 6.94
N LEU A 76 -7.02 -8.76 7.67
CA LEU A 76 -6.21 -9.81 7.10
C LEU A 76 -6.82 -11.18 7.41
N THR A 77 -6.62 -12.13 6.49
CA THR A 77 -6.92 -13.53 6.78
C THR A 77 -5.91 -14.05 7.79
N GLU A 78 -6.18 -15.23 8.38
CA GLU A 78 -5.23 -15.89 9.27
C GLU A 78 -3.90 -16.13 8.58
N GLU A 79 -3.94 -16.57 7.32
CA GLU A 79 -2.73 -16.82 6.54
C GLU A 79 -1.94 -15.53 6.31
N GLY A 80 -2.63 -14.44 5.96
CA GLY A 80 -1.99 -13.14 5.79
C GLY A 80 -1.34 -12.64 7.07
N SER A 81 -2.04 -12.76 8.19
CA SER A 81 -1.51 -12.35 9.49
C SER A 81 -0.26 -13.15 9.88
N ARG A 82 -0.26 -14.45 9.58
CA ARG A 82 0.89 -15.30 9.87
C ARG A 82 2.11 -14.91 9.04
N LEU A 83 1.93 -14.61 7.75
CA LEU A 83 3.03 -14.24 6.87
C LEU A 83 3.61 -12.86 7.20
N LEU A 84 2.76 -11.91 7.59
CA LEU A 84 3.22 -10.57 7.97
C LEU A 84 3.89 -10.56 9.34
N GLY A 85 3.45 -11.43 10.23
CA GLY A 85 4.09 -11.58 11.53
C GLY A 85 3.75 -10.47 12.51
N ALA A 86 4.50 -10.42 13.62
CA ALA A 86 4.26 -9.49 14.71
C ALA A 86 4.58 -8.03 14.35
N ASP A 87 5.36 -7.80 13.30
CA ASP A 87 5.78 -6.46 12.91
C ASP A 87 4.64 -5.62 12.32
N PHE A 88 3.61 -6.27 11.79
CA PHE A 88 2.57 -5.60 11.03
C PHE A 88 1.86 -4.50 11.83
N ASP A 89 1.44 -4.80 13.05
CA ASP A 89 0.73 -3.83 13.88
C ASP A 89 1.60 -2.62 14.20
N ALA A 90 2.86 -2.86 14.56
CA ALA A 90 3.80 -1.79 14.88
C ALA A 90 4.07 -0.91 13.66
N LEU A 91 4.26 -1.51 12.48
CA LEU A 91 4.52 -0.76 11.26
C LEU A 91 3.29 -0.01 10.77
N ASN A 92 2.09 -0.55 10.97
CA ASN A 92 0.86 0.19 10.68
C ASN A 92 0.71 1.42 11.56
N LYS A 93 1.01 1.29 12.85
CA LYS A 93 0.98 2.45 13.75
C LYS A 93 1.99 3.50 13.31
N LYS A 94 3.18 3.07 12.93
CA LYS A 94 4.21 3.98 12.45
C LYS A 94 3.79 4.66 11.15
N LEU A 95 3.19 3.91 10.21
CA LEU A 95 2.66 4.46 8.96
C LEU A 95 1.70 5.62 9.25
N LEU A 96 0.77 5.44 10.19
CA LEU A 96 -0.22 6.45 10.52
C LEU A 96 0.35 7.67 11.25
N THR A 97 1.62 7.64 11.64
CA THR A 97 2.30 8.85 12.12
C THR A 97 2.74 9.74 10.96
N TYR A 98 2.90 9.18 9.75
CA TYR A 98 3.28 9.94 8.56
C TYR A 98 2.08 10.47 7.79
N VAL A 99 0.98 9.71 7.72
CA VAL A 99 -0.14 10.01 6.83
C VAL A 99 -1.47 10.13 7.56
N GLU A 100 -2.39 10.91 6.97
CA GLU A 100 -3.72 11.17 7.53
C GLU A 100 -4.76 10.16 7.07
N GLY A 101 -4.50 8.88 7.28
CA GLY A 101 -5.43 7.83 6.89
C GLY A 101 -4.95 7.04 5.69
N TRP A 102 -5.80 6.14 5.24
CA TRP A 102 -5.42 5.20 4.16
C TRP A 102 -6.60 5.00 3.19
N PRO A 103 -6.90 6.01 2.36
CA PRO A 103 -8.04 5.94 1.42
C PRO A 103 -7.71 5.07 0.21
N ASN A 104 -7.78 3.77 0.38
CA ASN A 104 -7.42 2.82 -0.67
C ASN A 104 -8.59 2.50 -1.59
N THR A 105 -8.33 2.47 -2.91
CA THR A 105 -9.27 1.96 -3.91
C THR A 105 -8.58 0.83 -4.66
N SER A 106 -9.27 -0.28 -4.79
CA SER A 106 -8.76 -1.43 -5.51
C SER A 106 -9.30 -1.45 -6.94
N TYR A 107 -8.40 -1.58 -7.91
CA TYR A 107 -8.74 -1.64 -9.34
C TYR A 107 -8.33 -2.97 -9.91
N VAL A 108 -9.17 -3.54 -10.78
CA VAL A 108 -8.83 -4.74 -11.54
C VAL A 108 -8.49 -4.32 -12.96
N GLU A 109 -7.38 -4.78 -13.49
CA GLU A 109 -6.99 -4.47 -14.87
C GLU A 109 -7.95 -5.15 -15.85
N ILE A 110 -8.62 -4.37 -16.70
CA ILE A 110 -9.60 -4.89 -17.67
C ILE A 110 -9.06 -4.87 -19.09
N GLY A 111 -7.93 -4.24 -19.32
CA GLY A 111 -7.33 -4.18 -20.65
C GLY A 111 -5.95 -3.55 -20.59
N LYS A 112 -5.18 -3.82 -21.65
CA LYS A 112 -3.84 -3.27 -21.78
C LYS A 112 -3.61 -2.93 -23.25
N SER A 113 -3.24 -1.70 -23.52
CA SER A 113 -2.95 -1.23 -24.86
C SER A 113 -1.45 -1.04 -25.11
#